data_eafd6af5992c8282a631f9263cb2d7b1
#
_entry.id   eafd6af5992c8282a631f9263cb2d7b1
#
_cell.length_a   1.000
_cell.length_b   1.000
_cell.length_c   1.000
_cell.angle_alpha   90.00
_cell.angle_beta   90.00
_cell.angle_gamma   90.00
#
_symmetry.space_group_name_H-M   'P 1'
#
loop_
_entity.id
_entity.type
_entity.pdbx_description
1 polymer ?
#
loop_
_entity_poly.entity_id
_entity_poly.type
_entity_poly.pdbx_seq_one_letter_code
_entity_poly.pdbx_strand_id
1 'polypeptide(L)'
;MPFKHNAARRHRIPIARYRVRNWREYEAGLTRRGDLTLWLDEAAMAGWHAPRRTTPGGQAWYSDAAAELVLTLRLVFHLALRRAEGFTASVLRLLEQEPRVPDHTTLSRRSRGFAERRPNSPLRKSPLSWSGLARC
;
A
#
# COMPACT_ATOMS: atom_id res chain seq x y z
N MET A 1 -10.44 -28.54 1.95
CA MET A 1 -11.34 -29.71 1.88
C MET A 1 -10.91 -30.71 2.94
N PRO A 2 -11.83 -31.25 3.74
CA PRO A 2 -11.46 -32.32 4.67
C PRO A 2 -11.12 -33.57 3.88
N PHE A 3 -10.04 -34.22 4.26
CA PHE A 3 -9.60 -35.47 3.62
C PHE A 3 -10.70 -36.53 3.70
N LYS A 4 -11.07 -37.11 2.57
CA LYS A 4 -12.18 -38.08 2.46
C LYS A 4 -12.03 -39.29 3.38
N HIS A 5 -10.78 -39.77 3.60
CA HIS A 5 -10.51 -40.92 4.45
C HIS A 5 -10.74 -40.66 5.95
N ASN A 6 -10.81 -39.41 6.38
CA ASN A 6 -11.13 -39.04 7.77
C ASN A 6 -12.64 -38.85 8.03
N ALA A 7 -13.48 -38.90 6.99
CA ALA A 7 -14.91 -38.62 7.13
C ALA A 7 -15.62 -39.61 8.09
N ALA A 8 -15.26 -40.90 7.99
CA ALA A 8 -15.82 -41.97 8.84
C ALA A 8 -15.34 -41.90 10.30
N ARG A 9 -14.24 -41.23 10.60
CA ARG A 9 -13.65 -41.15 11.95
C ARG A 9 -13.81 -39.78 12.60
N ARG A 10 -14.49 -38.84 11.97
CA ARG A 10 -14.64 -37.45 12.48
C ARG A 10 -15.23 -37.38 13.87
N HIS A 11 -16.18 -38.25 14.20
CA HIS A 11 -16.81 -38.28 15.51
C HIS A 11 -15.89 -38.82 16.62
N ARG A 12 -14.79 -39.48 16.26
CA ARG A 12 -13.78 -40.00 17.19
C ARG A 12 -12.59 -39.07 17.36
N ILE A 13 -12.50 -38.03 16.54
CA ILE A 13 -11.41 -37.04 16.64
C ILE A 13 -11.80 -36.06 17.75
N PRO A 14 -11.04 -35.97 18.87
CA PRO A 14 -11.35 -35.03 19.92
C PRO A 14 -11.27 -33.61 19.38
N ILE A 15 -12.31 -32.80 19.65
CA ILE A 15 -12.31 -31.40 19.27
C ILE A 15 -11.26 -30.69 20.13
N ALA A 16 -10.18 -30.26 19.49
CA ALA A 16 -9.15 -29.48 20.18
C ALA A 16 -9.73 -28.13 20.62
N ARG A 17 -9.76 -27.91 21.92
CA ARG A 17 -10.16 -26.62 22.49
C ARG A 17 -8.92 -25.76 22.64
N TYR A 18 -8.75 -24.81 21.72
CA TYR A 18 -7.68 -23.83 21.82
C TYR A 18 -8.12 -22.70 22.73
N ARG A 19 -7.35 -22.44 23.78
CA ARG A 19 -7.54 -21.30 24.66
C ARG A 19 -6.29 -20.43 24.59
N VAL A 20 -6.46 -19.17 24.23
CA VAL A 20 -5.38 -18.19 24.26
C VAL A 20 -5.00 -17.96 25.72
N ARG A 21 -3.75 -18.28 26.09
CA ARG A 21 -3.22 -18.08 27.46
C ARG A 21 -2.50 -16.74 27.59
N ASN A 22 -1.94 -16.24 26.50
CA ASN A 22 -1.19 -15.00 26.41
C ASN A 22 -2.04 -13.88 25.76
N TRP A 23 -3.24 -13.67 26.26
CA TRP A 23 -4.20 -12.73 25.71
C TRP A 23 -3.62 -11.32 25.56
N ARG A 24 -2.86 -10.86 26.53
CA ARG A 24 -2.21 -9.54 26.54
C ARG A 24 -1.20 -9.37 25.39
N GLU A 25 -0.38 -10.39 25.15
CA GLU A 25 0.59 -10.37 24.05
C GLU A 25 -0.11 -10.47 22.68
N TYR A 26 -1.18 -11.24 22.61
CA TYR A 26 -1.99 -11.38 21.41
C TYR A 26 -2.65 -10.04 21.05
N GLU A 27 -3.26 -9.34 22.00
CA GLU A 27 -3.84 -8.00 21.77
C GLU A 27 -2.78 -6.99 21.38
N ALA A 28 -1.63 -6.96 22.04
CA ALA A 28 -0.51 -6.11 21.67
C ALA A 28 -0.03 -6.39 20.23
N GLY A 29 0.00 -7.66 19.84
CA GLY A 29 0.31 -8.07 18.46
C GLY A 29 -0.73 -7.59 17.44
N LEU A 30 -2.01 -7.61 17.79
CA LEU A 30 -3.08 -7.06 16.94
C LEU A 30 -2.99 -5.54 16.81
N THR A 31 -2.71 -4.85 17.90
CA THR A 31 -2.55 -3.39 17.88
C THR A 31 -1.37 -2.97 17.03
N ARG A 32 -0.23 -3.67 17.13
CA ARG A 32 0.96 -3.42 16.28
C ARG A 32 0.72 -3.60 14.79
N ARG A 33 -0.27 -4.38 14.38
CA ARG A 33 -0.65 -4.52 12.96
C ARG A 33 -1.25 -3.25 12.37
N GLY A 34 -1.79 -2.37 13.22
CA GLY A 34 -2.27 -1.05 12.82
C GLY A 34 -1.23 0.05 12.95
N ASP A 35 -0.03 -0.29 13.45
CA ASP A 35 1.06 0.67 13.61
C ASP A 35 1.67 1.04 12.27
N LEU A 36 1.80 2.34 12.01
CA LEU A 36 2.38 2.88 10.80
C LEU A 36 3.67 3.60 11.15
N THR A 37 4.79 3.05 10.68
CA THR A 37 6.08 3.71 10.79
C THR A 37 6.42 4.39 9.47
N LEU A 38 6.44 5.72 9.47
CA LEU A 38 6.87 6.54 8.33
C LEU A 38 8.30 7.01 8.59
N TRP A 39 9.19 6.60 7.70
CA TRP A 39 10.57 7.10 7.67
C TRP A 39 10.64 8.22 6.64
N LEU A 40 10.65 9.46 7.12
CA LEU A 40 10.95 10.64 6.30
C LEU A 40 12.39 11.05 6.59
N ASP A 41 13.25 10.69 5.68
CA ASP A 41 14.65 11.10 5.73
C ASP A 41 14.80 12.56 5.28
N GLU A 42 15.72 13.28 5.87
CA GLU A 42 16.05 14.65 5.50
C GLU A 42 16.46 14.77 4.03
N ALA A 43 17.14 13.75 3.51
CA ALA A 43 17.47 13.65 2.09
C ALA A 43 16.24 13.57 1.19
N ALA A 44 15.19 12.86 1.62
CA ALA A 44 13.92 12.77 0.89
C ALA A 44 13.22 14.13 0.86
N MET A 45 13.29 14.90 1.94
CA MET A 45 12.74 16.25 2.02
C MET A 45 13.53 17.25 1.18
N ALA A 46 14.84 17.17 1.17
CA ALA A 46 15.70 17.97 0.28
C ALA A 46 15.41 17.69 -1.19
N GLY A 47 15.09 16.43 -1.53
CA GLY A 47 14.70 16.00 -2.87
C GLY A 47 13.22 16.23 -3.22
N TRP A 48 12.45 16.96 -2.41
CA TRP A 48 11.00 17.17 -2.63
C TRP A 48 10.70 17.97 -3.90
N HIS A 49 11.52 18.95 -4.19
CA HIS A 49 11.40 19.79 -5.39
C HIS A 49 12.18 19.19 -6.56
N ALA A 50 11.64 19.32 -7.75
CA ALA A 50 12.34 18.90 -8.96
C ALA A 50 13.53 19.80 -9.25
N PRO A 51 14.66 19.26 -9.71
CA PRO A 51 15.78 20.07 -10.15
C PRO A 51 15.38 20.91 -11.38
N ARG A 52 15.93 22.11 -11.49
CA ARG A 52 15.69 22.97 -12.65
C ARG A 52 16.20 22.28 -13.92
N ARG A 53 15.36 22.25 -14.95
CA ARG A 53 15.73 21.74 -16.28
C ARG A 53 16.18 22.88 -17.17
N THR A 54 17.17 22.60 -18.00
CA THR A 54 17.65 23.53 -19.03
C THR A 54 16.88 23.41 -20.35
N THR A 55 16.04 22.35 -20.48
CA THR A 55 15.24 22.10 -21.69
C THR A 55 14.04 23.06 -21.77
N PRO A 56 13.68 23.55 -22.99
CA PRO A 56 12.48 24.34 -23.19
C PRO A 56 11.22 23.59 -22.76
N GLY A 57 10.29 24.27 -22.10
CA GLY A 57 9.01 23.72 -21.66
C GLY A 57 8.68 24.05 -20.21
N GLY A 58 7.54 23.58 -19.73
CA GLY A 58 7.10 23.79 -18.35
C GLY A 58 8.03 23.10 -17.36
N GLN A 59 8.49 23.86 -16.34
CA GLN A 59 9.31 23.33 -15.27
C GLN A 59 8.46 22.49 -14.31
N ALA A 60 8.94 21.29 -13.98
CA ALA A 60 8.32 20.47 -12.93
C ALA A 60 8.64 21.09 -11.57
N TRP A 61 7.63 21.39 -10.77
CA TRP A 61 7.81 21.92 -9.42
C TRP A 61 8.17 20.82 -8.42
N TYR A 62 7.52 19.69 -8.54
CA TYR A 62 7.71 18.54 -7.63
C TYR A 62 8.56 17.47 -8.28
N SER A 63 9.40 16.82 -7.46
CA SER A 63 10.17 15.66 -7.90
C SER A 63 9.25 14.44 -8.15
N ASP A 64 9.77 13.44 -8.84
CA ASP A 64 9.06 12.18 -9.02
C ASP A 64 8.90 11.45 -7.67
N ALA A 65 9.88 11.55 -6.78
CA ALA A 65 9.84 10.97 -5.44
C ALA A 65 8.71 11.55 -4.58
N ALA A 66 8.48 12.88 -4.62
CA ALA A 66 7.37 13.51 -3.92
C ALA A 66 6.02 13.01 -4.41
N ALA A 67 5.84 12.89 -5.73
CA ALA A 67 4.61 12.34 -6.30
C ALA A 67 4.42 10.86 -5.96
N GLU A 68 5.50 10.09 -5.97
CA GLU A 68 5.50 8.66 -5.64
C GLU A 68 5.09 8.41 -4.19
N LEU A 69 5.60 9.20 -3.24
CA LEU A 69 5.20 9.13 -1.84
C LEU A 69 3.68 9.33 -1.68
N VAL A 70 3.13 10.40 -2.27
CA VAL A 70 1.69 10.68 -2.17
C VAL A 70 0.85 9.58 -2.82
N LEU A 71 1.27 9.06 -3.98
CA LEU A 71 0.59 7.96 -4.66
C LEU A 71 0.69 6.65 -3.87
N THR A 72 1.80 6.41 -3.17
CA THR A 72 1.96 5.25 -2.30
C THR A 72 1.01 5.35 -1.10
N LEU A 73 0.96 6.49 -0.41
CA LEU A 73 0.01 6.74 0.67
C LEU A 73 -1.44 6.56 0.20
N ARG A 74 -1.76 7.10 -1.00
CA ARG A 74 -3.07 6.88 -1.62
C ARG A 74 -3.43 5.41 -1.76
N LEU A 75 -2.47 4.59 -2.20
CA LEU A 75 -2.68 3.14 -2.42
C LEU A 75 -2.84 2.40 -1.09
N VAL A 76 -1.99 2.69 -0.11
CA VAL A 76 -2.00 2.04 1.20
C VAL A 76 -3.32 2.32 1.93
N PHE A 77 -3.79 3.57 1.91
CA PHE A 77 -5.00 3.98 2.61
C PHE A 77 -6.26 4.00 1.73
N HIS A 78 -6.19 3.51 0.50
CA HIS A 78 -7.31 3.49 -0.45
C HIS A 78 -8.00 4.85 -0.63
N LEU A 79 -7.22 5.93 -0.71
CA LEU A 79 -7.73 7.29 -0.77
C LEU A 79 -8.02 7.73 -2.22
N ALA A 80 -9.03 8.57 -2.39
CA ALA A 80 -9.19 9.36 -3.62
C ALA A 80 -8.07 10.40 -3.72
N LEU A 81 -7.68 10.83 -4.94
CA LEU A 81 -6.54 11.74 -5.16
C LEU A 81 -6.60 13.02 -4.31
N ARG A 82 -7.77 13.66 -4.22
CA ARG A 82 -7.95 14.87 -3.38
C ARG A 82 -7.81 14.59 -1.88
N ARG A 83 -8.24 13.42 -1.44
CA ARG A 83 -8.07 13.01 -0.05
C ARG A 83 -6.61 12.68 0.25
N ALA A 84 -5.90 12.08 -0.69
CA ALA A 84 -4.47 11.80 -0.56
C ALA A 84 -3.64 13.09 -0.43
N GLU A 85 -3.98 14.13 -1.21
CA GLU A 85 -3.40 15.46 -1.08
C GLU A 85 -3.56 16.02 0.35
N GLY A 86 -4.80 16.09 0.85
CA GLY A 86 -5.09 16.60 2.19
C GLY A 86 -4.50 15.73 3.31
N PHE A 87 -4.55 14.41 3.15
CA PHE A 87 -3.97 13.46 4.09
C PHE A 87 -2.45 13.64 4.21
N THR A 88 -1.75 13.69 3.06
CA THR A 88 -0.30 13.91 3.04
C THR A 88 0.08 15.25 3.66
N ALA A 89 -0.66 16.32 3.35
CA ALA A 89 -0.43 17.62 3.97
C ALA A 89 -0.57 17.57 5.50
N SER A 90 -1.56 16.83 6.01
CA SER A 90 -1.76 16.65 7.45
C SER A 90 -0.64 15.84 8.10
N VAL A 91 -0.21 14.76 7.45
CA VAL A 91 0.90 13.92 7.94
C VAL A 91 2.20 14.72 7.99
N LEU A 92 2.52 15.46 6.93
CA LEU A 92 3.73 16.29 6.89
C LEU A 92 3.72 17.37 7.97
N ARG A 93 2.56 17.99 8.21
CA ARG A 93 2.41 18.96 9.32
C ARG A 93 2.63 18.33 10.69
N LEU A 94 2.15 17.11 10.92
CA LEU A 94 2.38 16.38 12.16
C LEU A 94 3.87 16.03 12.37
N LEU A 95 4.62 15.91 11.29
CA LEU A 95 6.07 15.68 11.28
C LEU A 95 6.88 16.99 11.27
N GLU A 96 6.21 18.12 11.54
CA GLU A 96 6.83 19.46 11.54
C GLU A 96 7.51 19.83 10.22
N GLN A 97 7.04 19.22 9.12
CA GLN A 97 7.48 19.50 7.76
C GLN A 97 6.37 20.22 7.02
N GLU A 98 6.69 21.33 6.37
CA GLU A 98 5.70 22.14 5.63
C GLU A 98 5.97 22.29 4.12
N PRO A 99 6.44 21.26 3.41
CA PRO A 99 6.54 21.38 1.96
C PRO A 99 5.15 21.43 1.34
N ARG A 100 4.99 22.18 0.26
CA ARG A 100 3.77 22.10 -0.54
C ARG A 100 3.57 20.70 -1.08
N VAL A 101 2.36 20.18 -0.99
CA VAL A 101 2.00 18.86 -1.51
C VAL A 101 1.53 18.99 -2.96
N PRO A 102 1.90 18.03 -3.85
CA PRO A 102 1.38 17.99 -5.21
C PRO A 102 -0.15 17.93 -5.23
N ASP A 103 -0.78 18.78 -6.02
CA ASP A 103 -2.22 18.78 -6.19
C ASP A 103 -2.73 17.54 -6.94
N HIS A 104 -4.00 17.23 -6.79
CA HIS A 104 -4.64 16.04 -7.39
C HIS A 104 -4.53 16.00 -8.91
N THR A 105 -4.44 17.14 -9.61
CA THR A 105 -4.28 17.18 -11.07
C THR A 105 -2.88 16.78 -11.50
N THR A 106 -1.87 17.22 -10.77
CA THR A 106 -0.47 16.81 -10.94
C THR A 106 -0.31 15.32 -10.64
N LEU A 107 -0.90 14.84 -9.54
CA LEU A 107 -0.91 13.43 -9.18
C LEU A 107 -1.60 12.56 -10.24
N SER A 108 -2.73 13.01 -10.80
CA SER A 108 -3.43 12.30 -11.85
C SER A 108 -2.59 12.15 -13.11
N ARG A 109 -1.89 13.20 -13.52
CA ARG A 109 -0.99 13.15 -14.68
C ARG A 109 0.18 12.21 -14.46
N ARG A 110 0.80 12.25 -13.27
CA ARG A 110 1.96 11.42 -12.95
C ARG A 110 1.62 9.97 -12.60
N SER A 111 0.39 9.69 -12.16
CA SER A 111 -0.03 8.33 -11.84
C SER A 111 0.05 7.36 -13.03
N ARG A 112 -0.10 7.85 -14.26
CA ARG A 112 0.04 7.05 -15.48
C ARG A 112 1.47 6.51 -15.60
N GLY A 113 2.48 7.38 -15.50
CA GLY A 113 3.89 6.96 -15.55
C GLY A 113 4.33 6.11 -14.35
N PHE A 114 3.67 6.26 -13.20
CA PHE A 114 3.94 5.45 -12.01
C PHE A 114 3.52 3.99 -12.20
N ALA A 115 2.39 3.74 -12.85
CA ALA A 115 1.91 2.40 -13.15
C ALA A 115 2.86 1.64 -14.10
N GLU A 116 3.51 2.36 -15.01
CA GLU A 116 4.46 1.80 -15.96
C GLU A 116 5.83 1.47 -15.34
N ARG A 117 6.24 2.23 -14.33
CA ARG A 117 7.53 2.05 -13.63
C ARG A 117 7.51 0.97 -12.54
N ARG A 118 6.36 0.38 -12.21
CA ARG A 118 6.33 -0.75 -11.30
C ARG A 118 7.11 -1.90 -11.91
N PRO A 119 8.27 -2.28 -11.33
CA PRO A 119 8.91 -3.52 -11.73
C PRO A 119 7.87 -4.63 -11.56
N ASN A 120 7.74 -5.50 -12.54
CA ASN A 120 6.80 -6.61 -12.56
C ASN A 120 6.66 -7.21 -11.16
N SER A 121 5.57 -6.86 -10.48
CA SER A 121 5.25 -7.47 -9.22
C SER A 121 5.06 -8.96 -9.49
N PRO A 122 5.78 -9.87 -8.82
CA PRO A 122 5.64 -11.32 -9.03
C PRO A 122 4.25 -11.85 -8.68
N LEU A 123 3.33 -10.97 -8.28
CA LEU A 123 1.93 -11.26 -7.94
C LEU A 123 0.93 -10.96 -9.05
N ARG A 124 1.35 -10.80 -10.28
CA ARG A 124 0.41 -10.95 -11.37
C ARG A 124 0.03 -12.43 -11.47
N LYS A 125 -0.91 -12.84 -10.63
CA LYS A 125 -1.64 -14.08 -10.81
C LYS A 125 -2.19 -14.05 -12.23
N SER A 126 -1.66 -14.91 -13.08
CA SER A 126 -2.29 -15.27 -14.33
C SER A 126 -3.77 -15.51 -14.07
N PRO A 127 -4.68 -15.02 -14.91
CA PRO A 127 -6.07 -15.37 -14.76
C PRO A 127 -6.16 -16.90 -14.82
N LEU A 128 -6.52 -17.52 -13.71
CA LEU A 128 -6.92 -18.89 -13.69
C LEU A 128 -8.08 -18.99 -14.68
N SER A 129 -7.80 -19.48 -15.88
CA SER A 129 -8.82 -19.83 -16.84
C SER A 129 -9.63 -20.97 -16.25
N TRP A 130 -10.82 -20.66 -15.80
CA TRP A 130 -11.84 -21.63 -15.37
C TRP A 130 -12.49 -22.32 -16.58
N SER A 131 -11.76 -22.54 -17.65
CA SER A 131 -12.18 -23.32 -18.79
C SER A 131 -11.83 -24.79 -18.61
N GLY A 132 -12.53 -25.51 -17.75
CA GLY A 132 -12.23 -26.91 -17.56
C GLY A 132 -13.11 -27.68 -16.60
N LEU A 133 -14.40 -27.32 -16.45
CA LEU A 133 -15.35 -28.19 -15.73
C LEU A 133 -16.76 -28.06 -16.31
N ALA A 134 -16.87 -28.39 -17.60
CA ALA A 134 -18.13 -28.74 -18.20
C ALA A 134 -17.89 -29.92 -19.12
N ARG A 135 -17.90 -31.12 -18.55
CA ARG A 135 -18.30 -32.40 -19.20
C ARG A 135 -17.97 -33.55 -18.24
N CYS A 136 -18.94 -34.05 -17.61
CA CYS A 136 -19.48 -35.37 -17.33
C CYS A 136 -20.39 -35.29 -16.12
#